data_4a32bbc1482ca6266704e9ca87b5b7f3
#
_entry.id   4a32bbc1482ca6266704e9ca87b5b7f3
#
_cell.length_a   1.000
_cell.length_b   1.000
_cell.length_c   1.000
_cell.angle_alpha   90.00
_cell.angle_beta   90.00
_cell.angle_gamma   90.00
#
_symmetry.space_group_name_H-M   'P 1'
#
loop_
_entity.id
_entity.type
_entity.pdbx_description
1 polymer ?
#
loop_
_entity_poly.entity_id
_entity_poly.type
_entity_poly.pdbx_seq_one_letter_code
_entity_poly.pdbx_strand_id
1 'polypeptide(L)'
;YKELELNLRIKPRKRLYREKPEALFVPSAMNEVWSMDFMHDQLQNGRCIRLLNVLDDFNREGLGMEIDFSLPSERVIKALEQIIEWRGCPKEIRCDNGPEYISAKLQTWAGQRGIRLRYIQPGNPQQNGYVERYNRTVRYDWLNQYLFESLEEIQDFSTKWLWSYNNERPNMGIGGITPAMKLAQVS
;
A
#
# COMPACT_ATOMS: atom_id res chain seq x y z
N TYR A 1 28.97 40.45 14.33
CA TYR A 1 28.50 39.51 13.30
C TYR A 1 28.52 40.10 11.89
N LYS A 2 28.20 41.39 11.70
CA LYS A 2 28.31 42.08 10.39
C LYS A 2 29.75 42.29 9.94
N GLU A 3 30.65 42.53 10.86
CA GLU A 3 32.06 42.78 10.59
C GLU A 3 32.86 41.51 10.22
N LEU A 4 32.33 40.32 10.52
CA LEU A 4 32.97 39.04 10.25
C LEU A 4 32.37 38.31 9.06
N GLU A 5 31.50 38.95 8.27
CA GLU A 5 30.81 38.37 7.12
C GLU A 5 30.12 37.03 7.37
N LEU A 6 29.83 36.68 8.65
CA LEU A 6 29.19 35.44 9.08
C LEU A 6 27.66 35.44 8.91
N ASN A 7 27.13 36.36 8.14
CA ASN A 7 25.70 36.38 7.83
C ASN A 7 25.32 35.21 6.93
N LEU A 8 24.55 34.28 7.46
CA LEU A 8 23.92 33.26 6.65
C LEU A 8 23.17 33.91 5.47
N ARG A 9 23.57 33.58 4.24
CA ARG A 9 22.84 34.00 3.03
C ARG A 9 21.41 33.50 3.13
N ILE A 10 20.47 34.36 3.55
CA ILE A 10 19.04 34.06 3.49
C ILE A 10 18.64 34.03 2.02
N LYS A 11 18.57 32.83 1.45
CA LYS A 11 17.97 32.65 0.12
C LYS A 11 16.49 32.91 0.27
N PRO A 12 15.90 33.88 -0.43
CA PRO A 12 14.45 34.07 -0.38
C PRO A 12 13.77 32.77 -0.84
N ARG A 13 12.90 32.24 0.00
CA ARG A 13 12.12 31.04 -0.36
C ARG A 13 11.18 31.41 -1.50
N LYS A 14 11.54 31.03 -2.73
CA LYS A 14 10.58 31.07 -3.84
C LYS A 14 9.52 30.00 -3.57
N ARG A 15 8.28 30.42 -3.50
CA ARG A 15 7.13 29.50 -3.44
C ARG A 15 7.09 28.75 -4.77
N LEU A 16 7.46 27.47 -4.73
CA LEU A 16 7.29 26.60 -5.90
C LEU A 16 5.80 26.46 -6.17
N TYR A 17 5.35 26.93 -7.32
CA TYR A 17 4.01 26.68 -7.80
C TYR A 17 3.98 25.22 -8.25
N ARG A 18 3.32 24.38 -7.47
CA ARG A 18 3.04 23.00 -7.86
C ARG A 18 1.63 22.98 -8.38
N GLU A 19 1.43 22.46 -9.58
CA GLU A 19 0.10 22.17 -10.08
C GLU A 19 -0.64 21.33 -9.03
N LYS A 20 -1.94 21.59 -8.87
CA LYS A 20 -2.76 20.77 -7.97
C LYS A 20 -2.75 19.36 -8.55
N PRO A 21 -2.40 18.36 -7.71
CA PRO A 21 -2.44 16.97 -8.16
C PRO A 21 -3.85 16.64 -8.64
N GLU A 22 -3.94 15.87 -9.74
CA GLU A 22 -5.22 15.30 -10.14
C GLU A 22 -5.85 14.53 -8.98
N ALA A 23 -7.15 14.73 -8.80
CA ALA A 23 -7.88 13.98 -7.76
C ALA A 23 -7.75 12.48 -8.04
N LEU A 24 -7.43 11.72 -6.99
CA LEU A 24 -7.32 10.28 -7.12
C LEU A 24 -8.69 9.71 -7.53
N PHE A 25 -8.71 8.93 -8.61
CA PHE A 25 -9.94 8.25 -9.05
C PHE A 25 -10.46 7.35 -7.92
N VAL A 26 -11.71 7.53 -7.54
CA VAL A 26 -12.40 6.68 -6.57
C VAL A 26 -13.21 5.66 -7.36
N PRO A 27 -12.90 4.36 -7.25
CA PRO A 27 -13.71 3.31 -7.88
C PRO A 27 -15.17 3.35 -7.41
N SER A 28 -16.09 2.95 -8.26
CA SER A 28 -17.53 2.91 -7.97
C SER A 28 -18.00 1.58 -7.36
N ALA A 29 -17.21 0.54 -7.53
CA ALA A 29 -17.49 -0.81 -7.04
C ALA A 29 -16.22 -1.53 -6.58
N MET A 30 -16.41 -2.56 -5.76
CA MET A 30 -15.32 -3.45 -5.36
C MET A 30 -14.73 -4.18 -6.56
N ASN A 31 -13.46 -4.56 -6.45
CA ASN A 31 -12.71 -5.23 -7.52
C ASN A 31 -12.56 -4.41 -8.82
N GLU A 32 -12.87 -3.11 -8.82
CA GLU A 32 -12.52 -2.26 -9.96
C GLU A 32 -11.02 -1.95 -9.99
N VAL A 33 -10.48 -1.49 -8.87
CA VAL A 33 -9.07 -1.15 -8.74
C VAL A 33 -8.56 -1.64 -7.39
N TRP A 34 -7.54 -2.47 -7.44
CA TRP A 34 -6.71 -2.74 -6.28
C TRP A 34 -5.44 -1.90 -6.35
N SER A 35 -4.94 -1.48 -5.21
CA SER A 35 -3.60 -0.89 -5.10
C SER A 35 -2.72 -1.77 -4.24
N MET A 36 -1.45 -1.90 -4.63
CA MET A 36 -0.47 -2.66 -3.86
C MET A 36 0.83 -1.89 -3.73
N ASP A 37 1.52 -2.13 -2.62
CA ASP A 37 2.80 -1.50 -2.35
C ASP A 37 3.62 -2.31 -1.34
N PHE A 38 4.96 -2.15 -1.40
CA PHE A 38 5.89 -2.78 -0.48
C PHE A 38 6.25 -1.86 0.68
N MET A 39 6.38 -2.48 1.84
CA MET A 39 7.04 -1.89 3.00
C MET A 39 8.27 -2.72 3.36
N HIS A 40 9.20 -2.09 4.08
CA HIS A 40 10.39 -2.74 4.60
C HIS A 40 10.46 -2.49 6.10
N ASP A 41 10.92 -3.50 6.83
CA ASP A 41 11.21 -3.45 8.25
C ASP A 41 12.30 -4.47 8.61
N GLN A 42 12.56 -4.65 9.90
CA GLN A 42 13.53 -5.63 10.38
C GLN A 42 13.01 -6.32 11.66
N LEU A 43 13.35 -7.57 11.81
CA LEU A 43 13.17 -8.31 13.06
C LEU A 43 14.16 -7.84 14.13
N GLN A 44 13.94 -8.21 15.38
CA GLN A 44 14.79 -7.88 16.51
C GLN A 44 16.26 -8.27 16.29
N ASN A 45 16.50 -9.36 15.57
CA ASN A 45 17.85 -9.83 15.22
C ASN A 45 18.50 -9.05 14.05
N GLY A 46 17.86 -7.98 13.55
CA GLY A 46 18.35 -7.15 12.45
C GLY A 46 18.11 -7.71 11.05
N ARG A 47 17.49 -8.88 10.89
CA ARG A 47 17.15 -9.39 9.54
C ARG A 47 16.04 -8.55 8.92
N CYS A 48 16.31 -8.04 7.72
CA CYS A 48 15.31 -7.30 6.96
C CYS A 48 14.16 -8.20 6.54
N ILE A 49 12.95 -7.65 6.63
CA ILE A 49 11.72 -8.25 6.14
C ILE A 49 11.02 -7.30 5.16
N ARG A 50 10.22 -7.86 4.29
CA ARG A 50 9.38 -7.13 3.34
C ARG A 50 7.92 -7.48 3.58
N LEU A 51 7.07 -6.47 3.46
CA LEU A 51 5.63 -6.63 3.54
C LEU A 51 5.03 -6.18 2.19
N LEU A 52 4.21 -7.02 1.58
CA LEU A 52 3.37 -6.63 0.45
C LEU A 52 1.97 -6.37 0.98
N ASN A 53 1.48 -5.16 0.83
CA ASN A 53 0.11 -4.77 1.15
C ASN A 53 -0.74 -4.67 -0.11
N VAL A 54 -1.93 -5.25 -0.06
CA VAL A 54 -2.93 -5.16 -1.14
C VAL A 54 -4.22 -4.59 -0.58
N LEU A 55 -4.76 -3.57 -1.23
CA LEU A 55 -5.92 -2.80 -0.80
C LEU A 55 -6.95 -2.72 -1.92
N ASP A 56 -8.24 -2.85 -1.63
CA ASP A 56 -9.30 -2.44 -2.55
C ASP A 56 -9.55 -0.93 -2.43
N ASP A 57 -9.42 -0.23 -3.55
CA ASP A 57 -9.53 1.23 -3.57
C ASP A 57 -10.96 1.73 -3.38
N PHE A 58 -11.99 0.89 -3.55
CA PHE A 58 -13.39 1.25 -3.36
C PHE A 58 -13.75 1.42 -1.89
N ASN A 59 -13.57 0.37 -1.10
CA ASN A 59 -13.97 0.33 0.31
C ASN A 59 -12.82 0.48 1.29
N ARG A 60 -11.58 0.64 0.81
CA ARG A 60 -10.34 0.72 1.61
C ARG A 60 -10.05 -0.55 2.42
N GLU A 61 -10.59 -1.67 1.98
CA GLU A 61 -10.35 -2.95 2.62
C GLU A 61 -8.92 -3.42 2.38
N GLY A 62 -8.21 -3.78 3.45
CA GLY A 62 -6.97 -4.52 3.32
C GLY A 62 -7.28 -5.94 2.89
N LEU A 63 -6.92 -6.30 1.67
CA LEU A 63 -7.21 -7.60 1.08
C LEU A 63 -6.21 -8.68 1.49
N GLY A 64 -4.97 -8.28 1.72
CA GLY A 64 -3.91 -9.17 2.13
C GLY A 64 -2.65 -8.43 2.55
N MET A 65 -1.88 -9.08 3.41
CA MET A 65 -0.56 -8.64 3.84
C MET A 65 0.36 -9.85 3.83
N GLU A 66 1.21 -9.95 2.81
CA GLU A 66 2.21 -11.01 2.70
C GLU A 66 3.53 -10.53 3.29
N ILE A 67 4.11 -11.29 4.22
CA ILE A 67 5.34 -10.91 4.90
C ILE A 67 6.37 -12.02 4.76
N ASP A 68 7.56 -11.68 4.26
CA ASP A 68 8.68 -12.62 4.13
C ASP A 68 10.02 -11.85 4.11
N PHE A 69 11.13 -12.56 4.20
CA PHE A 69 12.46 -11.99 4.01
C PHE A 69 12.70 -11.54 2.57
N SER A 70 12.04 -12.17 1.61
CA SER A 70 12.08 -11.83 0.19
C SER A 70 10.72 -12.08 -0.45
N LEU A 71 10.28 -11.13 -1.26
CA LEU A 71 9.02 -11.21 -1.99
C LEU A 71 9.26 -11.06 -3.49
N PRO A 72 9.82 -12.09 -4.15
CA PRO A 72 9.97 -12.09 -5.60
C PRO A 72 8.60 -12.17 -6.28
N SER A 73 8.57 -11.91 -7.60
CA SER A 73 7.32 -11.85 -8.37
C SER A 73 6.44 -13.08 -8.23
N GLU A 74 7.03 -14.27 -8.08
CA GLU A 74 6.29 -15.53 -7.87
C GLU A 74 5.52 -15.53 -6.54
N ARG A 75 6.12 -14.97 -5.49
CA ARG A 75 5.44 -14.83 -4.19
C ARG A 75 4.33 -13.79 -4.26
N VAL A 76 4.57 -12.68 -4.96
CA VAL A 76 3.55 -11.67 -5.23
C VAL A 76 2.37 -12.27 -5.98
N ILE A 77 2.62 -13.02 -7.05
CA ILE A 77 1.58 -13.72 -7.83
C ILE A 77 0.79 -14.67 -6.94
N LYS A 78 1.48 -15.50 -6.14
CA LYS A 78 0.82 -16.44 -5.23
C LYS A 78 -0.10 -15.73 -4.23
N ALA A 79 0.37 -14.64 -3.64
CA ALA A 79 -0.43 -13.84 -2.71
C ALA A 79 -1.67 -13.25 -3.40
N LEU A 80 -1.51 -12.71 -4.61
CA LEU A 80 -2.63 -12.18 -5.39
C LEU A 80 -3.63 -13.28 -5.79
N GLU A 81 -3.16 -14.48 -6.16
CA GLU A 81 -4.05 -15.61 -6.46
C GLU A 81 -4.87 -16.03 -5.25
N GLN A 82 -4.26 -16.12 -4.07
CA GLN A 82 -5.00 -16.40 -2.84
C GLN A 82 -6.09 -15.35 -2.55
N ILE A 83 -5.79 -14.07 -2.78
CA ILE A 83 -6.80 -13.02 -2.63
C ILE A 83 -7.91 -13.17 -3.66
N ILE A 84 -7.58 -13.45 -4.92
CA ILE A 84 -8.57 -13.62 -6.01
C ILE A 84 -9.51 -14.79 -5.75
N GLU A 85 -9.03 -15.88 -5.17
CA GLU A 85 -9.86 -17.07 -4.87
C GLU A 85 -11.08 -16.76 -3.97
N TRP A 86 -10.94 -15.82 -3.05
CA TRP A 86 -12.00 -15.50 -2.09
C TRP A 86 -12.65 -14.13 -2.27
N ARG A 87 -12.00 -13.21 -2.98
CA ARG A 87 -12.53 -11.86 -3.25
C ARG A 87 -12.99 -11.64 -4.70
N GLY A 88 -12.59 -12.49 -5.62
CA GLY A 88 -12.79 -12.31 -7.04
C GLY A 88 -11.65 -11.53 -7.69
N CYS A 89 -11.69 -11.44 -9.03
CA CYS A 89 -10.63 -10.87 -9.85
C CYS A 89 -10.81 -9.35 -10.00
N PRO A 90 -9.76 -8.53 -9.77
CA PRO A 90 -9.84 -7.10 -10.03
C PRO A 90 -9.74 -6.80 -11.54
N LYS A 91 -10.31 -5.67 -11.97
CA LYS A 91 -10.13 -5.17 -13.33
C LYS A 91 -8.75 -4.55 -13.54
N GLU A 92 -8.25 -3.86 -12.51
CA GLU A 92 -6.96 -3.16 -12.54
C GLU A 92 -6.22 -3.33 -11.22
N ILE A 93 -4.90 -3.50 -11.29
CA ILE A 93 -4.01 -3.42 -10.13
C ILE A 93 -3.05 -2.26 -10.34
N ARG A 94 -3.03 -1.34 -9.39
CA ARG A 94 -2.13 -0.19 -9.36
C ARG A 94 -0.93 -0.49 -8.46
N CYS A 95 0.27 -0.21 -8.96
CA CYS A 95 1.52 -0.40 -8.23
C CYS A 95 2.56 0.64 -8.64
N ASP A 96 3.63 0.74 -7.85
CA ASP A 96 4.78 1.55 -8.21
C ASP A 96 5.61 0.91 -9.35
N ASN A 97 6.70 1.58 -9.73
CA ASN A 97 7.63 1.09 -10.75
C ASN A 97 8.78 0.26 -10.14
N GLY A 98 8.55 -0.40 -9.01
CA GLY A 98 9.55 -1.30 -8.42
C GLY A 98 9.92 -2.47 -9.34
N PRO A 99 11.16 -2.96 -9.29
CA PRO A 99 11.62 -4.04 -10.17
C PRO A 99 10.80 -5.33 -10.01
N GLU A 100 10.21 -5.56 -8.86
CA GLU A 100 9.34 -6.69 -8.58
C GLU A 100 8.03 -6.63 -9.37
N TYR A 101 7.52 -5.42 -9.60
CA TYR A 101 6.27 -5.18 -10.34
C TYR A 101 6.46 -5.10 -11.85
N ILE A 102 7.65 -4.67 -12.31
CA ILE A 102 7.98 -4.59 -13.74
C ILE A 102 8.42 -5.97 -14.30
N SER A 103 8.29 -7.04 -13.53
CA SER A 103 8.70 -8.36 -13.98
C SER A 103 7.81 -8.88 -15.12
N ALA A 104 8.43 -9.48 -16.13
CA ALA A 104 7.71 -10.12 -17.24
C ALA A 104 6.74 -11.20 -16.75
N LYS A 105 7.07 -11.89 -15.65
CA LYS A 105 6.21 -12.92 -15.05
C LYS A 105 4.90 -12.33 -14.53
N LEU A 106 4.95 -11.23 -13.78
CA LEU A 106 3.75 -10.56 -13.24
C LEU A 106 2.89 -10.00 -14.37
N GLN A 107 3.52 -9.41 -15.40
CA GLN A 107 2.81 -8.89 -16.57
C GLN A 107 2.11 -10.01 -17.35
N THR A 108 2.79 -11.13 -17.60
CA THR A 108 2.20 -12.29 -18.29
C THR A 108 1.04 -12.87 -17.49
N TRP A 109 1.20 -13.05 -16.18
CA TRP A 109 0.17 -13.55 -15.30
C TRP A 109 -1.07 -12.63 -15.30
N ALA A 110 -0.87 -11.31 -15.16
CA ALA A 110 -1.96 -10.34 -15.17
C ALA A 110 -2.71 -10.35 -16.53
N GLY A 111 -1.97 -10.41 -17.65
CA GLY A 111 -2.55 -10.52 -18.99
C GLY A 111 -3.41 -11.77 -19.17
N GLN A 112 -2.95 -12.93 -18.67
CA GLN A 112 -3.73 -14.18 -18.71
C GLN A 112 -5.02 -14.12 -17.91
N ARG A 113 -5.06 -13.31 -16.84
CA ARG A 113 -6.22 -13.10 -15.99
C ARG A 113 -7.13 -11.93 -16.44
N GLY A 114 -6.74 -11.21 -17.48
CA GLY A 114 -7.46 -10.02 -17.94
C GLY A 114 -7.31 -8.81 -16.99
N ILE A 115 -6.30 -8.83 -16.12
CA ILE A 115 -6.02 -7.77 -15.15
C ILE A 115 -5.12 -6.73 -15.82
N ARG A 116 -5.50 -5.45 -15.75
CA ARG A 116 -4.65 -4.34 -16.20
C ARG A 116 -3.67 -3.96 -15.08
N LEU A 117 -2.37 -4.07 -15.33
CA LEU A 117 -1.35 -3.48 -14.44
C LEU A 117 -1.16 -2.00 -14.80
N ARG A 118 -1.38 -1.12 -13.82
CA ARG A 118 -1.18 0.32 -13.98
C ARG A 118 -0.04 0.78 -13.08
N TYR A 119 1.06 1.11 -13.71
CA TYR A 119 2.22 1.67 -13.03
C TYR A 119 2.03 3.16 -12.78
N ILE A 120 2.34 3.62 -11.56
CA ILE A 120 2.32 5.05 -11.25
C ILE A 120 3.42 5.77 -12.03
N GLN A 121 3.14 6.99 -12.48
CA GLN A 121 4.13 7.79 -13.19
C GLN A 121 5.22 8.27 -12.24
N PRO A 122 6.50 8.29 -12.65
CA PRO A 122 7.57 8.87 -11.87
C PRO A 122 7.24 10.32 -11.47
N GLY A 123 7.40 10.64 -10.18
CA GLY A 123 7.08 11.96 -9.65
C GLY A 123 5.61 12.21 -9.28
N ASN A 124 4.72 11.24 -9.48
CA ASN A 124 3.30 11.31 -9.11
C ASN A 124 2.90 10.28 -8.03
N PRO A 125 3.52 10.29 -6.83
CA PRO A 125 3.24 9.29 -5.78
C PRO A 125 1.77 9.29 -5.36
N GLN A 126 1.09 10.42 -5.46
CA GLN A 126 -0.33 10.55 -5.16
C GLN A 126 -1.23 9.60 -5.96
N GLN A 127 -0.78 9.08 -7.10
CA GLN A 127 -1.53 8.09 -7.88
C GLN A 127 -1.69 6.75 -7.13
N ASN A 128 -0.89 6.48 -6.09
CA ASN A 128 -1.01 5.30 -5.20
C ASN A 128 -1.42 5.70 -3.76
N GLY A 129 -2.02 6.87 -3.60
CA GLY A 129 -2.26 7.51 -2.30
C GLY A 129 -3.14 6.72 -1.32
N TYR A 130 -3.94 5.74 -1.79
CA TYR A 130 -4.76 4.92 -0.90
C TYR A 130 -3.92 3.88 -0.17
N VAL A 131 -3.10 3.12 -0.87
CA VAL A 131 -2.21 2.15 -0.24
C VAL A 131 -1.08 2.83 0.53
N GLU A 132 -0.60 4.01 0.09
CA GLU A 132 0.37 4.80 0.87
C GLU A 132 -0.20 5.23 2.23
N ARG A 133 -1.48 5.66 2.26
CA ARG A 133 -2.18 5.96 3.52
C ARG A 133 -2.37 4.72 4.37
N TYR A 134 -2.71 3.59 3.75
CA TYR A 134 -2.81 2.31 4.43
C TYR A 134 -1.47 1.89 5.04
N ASN A 135 -0.38 1.96 4.28
CA ASN A 135 0.97 1.67 4.74
C ASN A 135 1.39 2.56 5.91
N ARG A 136 1.00 3.84 5.88
CA ARG A 136 1.20 4.74 7.02
C ARG A 136 0.47 4.23 8.25
N THR A 137 -0.76 3.77 8.10
CA THR A 137 -1.54 3.18 9.20
C THR A 137 -0.85 1.93 9.75
N VAL A 138 -0.46 0.99 8.89
CA VAL A 138 0.33 -0.20 9.26
C VAL A 138 1.58 0.20 10.06
N ARG A 139 2.34 1.19 9.56
CA ARG A 139 3.57 1.69 10.19
C ARG A 139 3.34 2.23 11.59
N TYR A 140 2.34 3.08 11.78
CA TYR A 140 2.11 3.78 13.04
C TYR A 140 1.26 3.00 14.05
N ASP A 141 0.36 2.15 13.61
CA ASP A 141 -0.52 1.40 14.51
C ASP A 141 0.22 0.26 15.21
N TRP A 142 1.18 -0.39 14.51
CA TRP A 142 1.84 -1.54 15.10
C TRP A 142 3.30 -1.74 14.67
N LEU A 143 3.67 -1.55 13.42
CA LEU A 143 5.01 -1.93 12.95
C LEU A 143 6.14 -1.15 13.68
N ASN A 144 5.90 0.14 13.99
CA ASN A 144 6.83 0.97 14.76
C ASN A 144 6.68 0.81 16.29
N GLN A 145 5.70 0.04 16.76
CA GLN A 145 5.41 -0.06 18.20
C GLN A 145 5.89 -1.38 18.80
N TYR A 146 6.12 -2.40 17.98
CA TYR A 146 6.49 -3.73 18.43
C TYR A 146 7.78 -4.19 17.75
N LEU A 147 8.60 -4.93 18.49
CA LEU A 147 9.74 -5.66 17.97
C LEU A 147 9.35 -7.14 17.88
N PHE A 148 9.50 -7.72 16.72
CA PHE A 148 9.16 -9.12 16.44
C PHE A 148 10.42 -9.97 16.40
N GLU A 149 10.35 -11.14 17.02
CA GLU A 149 11.50 -12.06 17.11
C GLU A 149 11.55 -13.00 15.90
N SER A 150 10.40 -13.35 15.33
CA SER A 150 10.30 -14.29 14.22
C SER A 150 9.33 -13.85 13.13
N LEU A 151 9.44 -14.50 11.96
CA LEU A 151 8.55 -14.26 10.83
C LEU A 151 7.12 -14.73 11.15
N GLU A 152 6.98 -15.84 11.86
CA GLU A 152 5.69 -16.39 12.27
C GLU A 152 4.95 -15.42 13.20
N GLU A 153 5.66 -14.84 14.15
CA GLU A 153 5.06 -13.88 15.09
C GLU A 153 4.49 -12.66 14.37
N ILE A 154 5.24 -12.07 13.46
CA ILE A 154 4.76 -10.89 12.71
C ILE A 154 3.63 -11.24 11.75
N GLN A 155 3.64 -12.44 11.15
CA GLN A 155 2.57 -12.92 10.28
C GLN A 155 1.26 -13.13 11.06
N ASP A 156 1.32 -13.75 12.23
CA ASP A 156 0.17 -13.92 13.11
C ASP A 156 -0.39 -12.58 13.58
N PHE A 157 0.49 -11.67 13.97
CA PHE A 157 0.08 -10.32 14.38
C PHE A 157 -0.60 -9.57 13.22
N SER A 158 0.00 -9.60 12.06
CA SER A 158 -0.52 -8.91 10.87
C SER A 158 -1.90 -9.43 10.47
N THR A 159 -2.15 -10.73 10.59
CA THR A 159 -3.45 -11.36 10.30
C THR A 159 -4.53 -10.84 11.24
N LYS A 160 -4.26 -10.78 12.55
CA LYS A 160 -5.18 -10.26 13.56
C LYS A 160 -5.43 -8.77 13.36
N TRP A 161 -4.37 -8.01 13.11
CA TRP A 161 -4.48 -6.57 12.87
C TRP A 161 -5.28 -6.28 11.59
N LEU A 162 -5.07 -7.03 10.51
CA LEU A 162 -5.82 -6.88 9.26
C LEU A 162 -7.31 -7.10 9.47
N TRP A 163 -7.68 -8.09 10.27
CA TRP A 163 -9.06 -8.33 10.63
C TRP A 163 -9.66 -7.15 11.40
N SER A 164 -8.99 -6.65 12.45
CA SER A 164 -9.44 -5.46 13.19
C SER A 164 -9.51 -4.21 12.32
N TYR A 165 -8.54 -4.00 11.42
CA TYR A 165 -8.57 -2.90 10.47
C TYR A 165 -9.81 -2.93 9.59
N ASN A 166 -10.17 -4.08 9.07
CA ASN A 166 -11.32 -4.21 8.17
C ASN A 166 -12.67 -4.15 8.89
N ASN A 167 -12.77 -4.67 10.11
CA ASN A 167 -14.06 -4.88 10.79
C ASN A 167 -14.35 -3.87 11.90
N GLU A 168 -13.33 -3.32 12.56
CA GLU A 168 -13.50 -2.51 13.75
C GLU A 168 -13.03 -1.06 13.58
N ARG A 169 -12.09 -0.80 12.67
CA ARG A 169 -11.49 0.52 12.51
C ARG A 169 -12.30 1.42 11.57
N PRO A 170 -12.87 2.54 12.04
CA PRO A 170 -13.50 3.53 11.15
C PRO A 170 -12.49 4.18 10.22
N ASN A 171 -12.84 4.32 8.95
CA ASN A 171 -12.01 4.97 7.95
C ASN A 171 -12.66 6.27 7.47
N MET A 172 -12.05 7.41 7.79
CA MET A 172 -12.58 8.74 7.43
C MET A 172 -12.67 8.95 5.91
N GLY A 173 -11.87 8.24 5.12
CA GLY A 173 -11.91 8.31 3.65
C GLY A 173 -13.17 7.69 3.02
N ILE A 174 -13.94 6.93 3.78
CA ILE A 174 -15.21 6.31 3.36
C ILE A 174 -16.39 6.69 4.27
N GLY A 175 -16.30 7.86 4.91
CA GLY A 175 -17.41 8.40 5.72
C GLY A 175 -17.41 7.94 7.17
N GLY A 176 -16.27 7.49 7.72
CA GLY A 176 -16.15 7.13 9.15
C GLY A 176 -16.74 5.75 9.49
N ILE A 177 -17.01 4.93 8.50
CA ILE A 177 -17.43 3.52 8.66
C ILE A 177 -16.24 2.58 8.44
N THR A 178 -16.40 1.31 8.83
CA THR A 178 -15.36 0.31 8.57
C THR A 178 -15.40 -0.16 7.11
N PRO A 179 -14.28 -0.69 6.54
CA PRO A 179 -14.28 -1.33 5.24
C PRO A 179 -15.37 -2.41 5.06
N ALA A 180 -15.57 -3.24 6.09
CA ALA A 180 -16.60 -4.28 6.09
C ALA A 180 -18.03 -3.70 6.07
N MET A 181 -18.29 -2.63 6.82
CA MET A 181 -19.57 -1.92 6.76
C MET A 181 -19.82 -1.33 5.37
N LYS A 182 -18.79 -0.77 4.73
CA LYS A 182 -18.91 -0.24 3.38
C LYS A 182 -19.25 -1.34 2.38
N LEU A 183 -18.65 -2.52 2.52
CA LEU A 183 -18.93 -3.69 1.70
C LEU A 183 -20.39 -4.13 1.85
N ALA A 184 -20.88 -4.23 3.08
CA ALA A 184 -22.26 -4.63 3.39
C ALA A 184 -23.35 -3.68 2.84
N GLN A 185 -23.00 -2.42 2.52
CA GLN A 185 -23.91 -1.44 1.92
C GLN A 185 -24.14 -1.66 0.42
N VAL A 186 -23.30 -2.43 -0.26
CA VAL A 186 -23.31 -2.63 -1.72
C VAL A 186 -23.51 -4.09 -2.13
N SER A 187 -23.59 -5.00 -1.16
CA SER A 187 -23.98 -6.39 -1.31
C SER A 187 -25.49 -6.52 -1.22
#